data_5b86f420865430f8f06f8162dcbc90e9
#
_entry.id   5b86f420865430f8f06f8162dcbc90e9
#
_cell.length_a   1.000
_cell.length_b   1.000
_cell.length_c   1.000
_cell.angle_alpha   90.00
_cell.angle_beta   90.00
_cell.angle_gamma   90.00
#
_symmetry.space_group_name_H-M   'P 1'
#
loop_
_entity.id
_entity.type
_entity.pdbx_description
1 polymer ?
#
loop_
_entity_poly.entity_id
_entity_poly.type
_entity_poly.pdbx_seq_one_letter_code
_entity_poly.pdbx_strand_id
1 'polypeptide(L)'
;DKNTQFMKGIGVEVRFVNSGEGYNRHIKLAGDYGMFHELMVGLKSFKPKIPDRCYKNQYEGNFIENDDEDIKAVKAAIGNIPYWDTYKISQLSPLSYEIRKSMAKKGCCSICAGFGKRAQGLVYAGSRAGGISVSMRDFWQKFPSSLWIEGMRNDIGKITAWIWSPESNGCDFRHYDDEGHANGTYEGFNEVKSDPVGIANTNELSIELYESGIVSDDTLLEVSKRVQKPALFVATPEYYHEVKAFGEWSLVRRDTPLRTWLEDELDRAIDFYLKEPDKQNWYGLFNYGDVMHTYDAYRHMWQYDMGGRAWQNTELVPTYWLWYTFMR
;
A
#
# COMPACT_ATOMS: atom_id res chain seq x y z
N ASP A 1 27.91 9.99 11.72
CA ASP A 1 27.85 9.32 10.43
C ASP A 1 27.08 10.18 9.45
N LYS A 2 27.78 10.65 8.41
CA LYS A 2 27.21 11.61 7.46
C LYS A 2 26.21 10.98 6.47
N ASN A 3 26.11 9.65 6.42
CA ASN A 3 25.36 8.93 5.40
C ASN A 3 24.12 8.21 5.93
N THR A 4 23.85 8.25 7.22
CA THR A 4 22.69 7.59 7.80
C THR A 4 21.48 8.52 7.76
N GLN A 5 20.52 8.23 6.94
CA GLN A 5 19.26 8.96 6.88
C GLN A 5 18.11 8.06 7.29
N PHE A 6 17.36 8.56 8.27
CA PHE A 6 16.08 7.95 8.62
C PHE A 6 14.98 8.59 7.78
N MET A 7 14.27 7.79 7.03
CA MET A 7 13.11 8.25 6.30
C MET A 7 11.83 7.83 7.01
N LYS A 8 10.95 8.79 7.24
CA LYS A 8 9.65 8.52 7.84
C LYS A 8 8.56 9.22 7.04
N GLY A 9 7.80 8.42 6.30
CA GLY A 9 6.75 8.89 5.43
C GLY A 9 7.26 9.31 4.04
N ILE A 10 7.17 8.39 3.09
CA ILE A 10 7.38 8.64 1.67
C ILE A 10 6.08 8.31 0.97
N GLY A 11 5.53 9.25 0.21
CA GLY A 11 4.27 9.02 -0.47
C GLY A 11 4.00 10.00 -1.60
N VAL A 12 2.92 9.72 -2.32
CA VAL A 12 2.40 10.56 -3.39
C VAL A 12 1.03 11.09 -2.97
N GLU A 13 0.87 12.41 -2.97
CA GLU A 13 -0.39 13.08 -2.65
C GLU A 13 -1.11 13.47 -3.94
N VAL A 14 -2.36 13.03 -4.06
CA VAL A 14 -3.28 13.40 -5.12
C VAL A 14 -4.35 14.32 -4.53
N ARG A 15 -4.44 15.55 -5.04
CA ARG A 15 -5.47 16.51 -4.64
C ARG A 15 -6.57 16.54 -5.68
N PHE A 16 -7.80 16.61 -5.23
CA PHE A 16 -8.97 16.69 -6.10
C PHE A 16 -9.99 17.70 -5.58
N VAL A 17 -10.73 18.29 -6.51
CA VAL A 17 -11.81 19.22 -6.17
C VAL A 17 -13.03 18.41 -5.74
N ASN A 18 -13.49 18.65 -4.54
CA ASN A 18 -14.75 18.13 -4.03
C ASN A 18 -15.92 18.95 -4.63
N SER A 19 -16.33 18.60 -5.84
CA SER A 19 -17.46 19.22 -6.49
C SER A 19 -18.79 18.78 -5.86
N GLY A 20 -19.80 19.61 -5.98
CA GLY A 20 -21.16 19.32 -5.54
C GLY A 20 -21.41 19.53 -4.04
N GLU A 21 -22.64 19.23 -3.65
CA GLU A 21 -23.09 19.42 -2.28
C GLU A 21 -22.46 18.41 -1.32
N GLY A 22 -22.02 18.86 -0.15
CA GLY A 22 -21.27 18.07 0.82
C GLY A 22 -21.99 16.84 1.37
N TYR A 23 -23.33 16.76 1.26
CA TYR A 23 -24.12 15.70 1.90
C TYR A 23 -24.05 14.32 1.22
N ASN A 24 -23.56 14.25 -0.03
CA ASN A 24 -23.39 12.99 -0.76
C ASN A 24 -21.92 12.57 -0.90
N ARG A 25 -21.02 13.26 -0.24
CA ARG A 25 -19.60 12.88 -0.26
C ARG A 25 -19.41 11.61 0.57
N HIS A 26 -18.67 10.68 0.04
CA HIS A 26 -18.44 9.39 0.67
C HIS A 26 -17.07 8.83 0.29
N ILE A 27 -16.63 7.90 1.08
CA ILE A 27 -15.37 7.19 0.87
C ILE A 27 -15.58 5.67 0.93
N LYS A 28 -14.67 4.94 0.28
CA LYS A 28 -14.58 3.49 0.36
C LYS A 28 -13.13 3.08 0.48
N LEU A 29 -12.85 2.08 1.30
CA LEU A 29 -11.51 1.52 1.48
C LEU A 29 -11.58 -0.01 1.34
N ALA A 30 -10.75 -0.59 0.49
CA ALA A 30 -10.78 -2.02 0.16
C ALA A 30 -9.99 -2.85 1.17
N GLY A 31 -10.71 -3.57 2.04
CA GLY A 31 -10.18 -4.60 2.91
C GLY A 31 -10.06 -5.95 2.21
N ASP A 32 -9.76 -7.00 2.95
CA ASP A 32 -9.67 -8.38 2.44
C ASP A 32 -11.06 -9.04 2.25
N TYR A 33 -12.08 -8.63 3.02
CA TYR A 33 -13.44 -9.17 2.98
C TYR A 33 -14.46 -8.25 2.32
N GLY A 34 -14.02 -7.14 1.73
CA GLY A 34 -14.90 -6.18 1.07
C GLY A 34 -14.51 -4.73 1.32
N MET A 35 -15.46 -3.84 1.10
CA MET A 35 -15.23 -2.40 1.20
C MET A 35 -15.75 -1.84 2.52
N PHE A 36 -14.91 -1.08 3.21
CA PHE A 36 -15.38 -0.18 4.26
C PHE A 36 -15.96 1.08 3.62
N HIS A 37 -17.12 1.51 4.09
CA HIS A 37 -17.83 2.69 3.57
C HIS A 37 -18.07 3.70 4.67
N GLU A 38 -17.92 4.97 4.35
CA GLU A 38 -18.38 6.08 5.20
C GLU A 38 -19.02 7.16 4.36
N LEU A 39 -20.24 7.53 4.72
CA LEU A 39 -20.92 8.67 4.15
C LEU A 39 -20.59 9.92 4.98
N MET A 40 -20.14 10.98 4.32
CA MET A 40 -19.92 12.26 5.00
C MET A 40 -21.26 12.89 5.32
N VAL A 41 -21.69 12.76 6.56
CA VAL A 41 -22.93 13.37 7.02
C VAL A 41 -22.83 14.87 6.83
N GLY A 42 -23.70 15.41 6.00
CA GLY A 42 -23.76 16.83 5.73
C GLY A 42 -24.23 17.61 6.96
N LEU A 43 -23.82 18.86 7.06
CA LEU A 43 -24.25 19.79 8.10
C LEU A 43 -25.77 20.04 8.13
N LYS A 44 -26.49 19.58 7.11
CA LYS A 44 -27.97 19.66 7.07
C LYS A 44 -28.66 18.91 8.22
N SER A 45 -28.01 17.95 8.81
CA SER A 45 -28.54 17.21 9.98
C SER A 45 -28.36 17.97 11.30
N PHE A 46 -27.50 18.97 11.32
CA PHE A 46 -27.28 19.81 12.49
C PHE A 46 -27.80 21.22 12.23
N LYS A 47 -28.76 21.63 13.02
CA LYS A 47 -29.30 23.01 12.99
C LYS A 47 -28.80 23.72 14.24
N PRO A 48 -27.76 24.55 14.14
CA PRO A 48 -27.43 25.44 15.25
C PRO A 48 -28.63 26.35 15.52
N LYS A 49 -28.80 26.75 16.77
CA LYS A 49 -29.81 27.72 17.09
C LYS A 49 -29.46 29.01 16.37
N ILE A 50 -30.25 29.36 15.35
CA ILE A 50 -30.11 30.62 14.64
C ILE A 50 -30.82 31.68 15.48
N PRO A 51 -30.17 32.81 15.76
CA PRO A 51 -30.84 33.92 16.47
C PRO A 51 -32.14 34.35 15.77
N ASP A 52 -33.15 34.60 16.57
CA ASP A 52 -34.49 34.95 16.05
C ASP A 52 -34.45 36.13 15.10
N ARG A 53 -33.56 37.10 15.34
CA ARG A 53 -33.31 38.24 14.46
C ARG A 53 -32.89 37.82 13.04
N CYS A 54 -31.93 36.90 12.95
CA CYS A 54 -31.46 36.41 11.67
C CYS A 54 -32.54 35.63 10.94
N TYR A 55 -33.29 34.80 11.68
CA TYR A 55 -34.40 34.05 11.11
C TYR A 55 -35.49 34.96 10.57
N LYS A 56 -35.86 35.98 11.34
CA LYS A 56 -36.86 36.97 10.95
C LYS A 56 -36.46 37.74 9.69
N ASN A 57 -35.21 38.24 9.64
CA ASN A 57 -34.70 38.94 8.47
C ASN A 57 -34.71 38.06 7.22
N GLN A 58 -34.27 36.80 7.32
CA GLN A 58 -34.32 35.89 6.18
C GLN A 58 -35.74 35.60 5.71
N TYR A 59 -36.68 35.46 6.64
CA TYR A 59 -38.09 35.25 6.33
C TYR A 59 -38.72 36.47 5.62
N GLU A 60 -38.29 37.66 6.00
CA GLU A 60 -38.71 38.93 5.39
C GLU A 60 -37.96 39.26 4.09
N GLY A 61 -37.03 38.41 3.66
CA GLY A 61 -36.22 38.59 2.45
C GLY A 61 -35.08 39.60 2.61
N ASN A 62 -34.76 40.00 3.83
CA ASN A 62 -33.67 40.93 4.11
C ASN A 62 -32.34 40.16 4.13
N PHE A 63 -31.34 40.66 3.40
CA PHE A 63 -30.00 40.11 3.41
C PHE A 63 -29.27 40.47 4.71
N ILE A 64 -28.59 39.50 5.30
CA ILE A 64 -27.72 39.69 6.46
C ILE A 64 -26.28 39.50 6.01
N GLU A 65 -25.44 40.50 6.26
CA GLU A 65 -24.05 40.49 5.87
C GLU A 65 -23.26 39.36 6.57
N ASN A 66 -22.26 38.85 5.91
CA ASN A 66 -21.44 37.74 6.44
C ASN A 66 -20.56 38.12 7.64
N ASP A 67 -20.37 39.40 7.86
CA ASP A 67 -19.61 39.97 8.97
C ASP A 67 -20.47 40.31 10.20
N ASP A 68 -21.80 40.16 10.09
CA ASP A 68 -22.72 40.27 11.22
C ASP A 68 -22.30 39.33 12.37
N GLU A 69 -22.32 39.81 13.60
CA GLU A 69 -21.85 39.08 14.78
C GLU A 69 -22.66 37.79 15.04
N ASP A 70 -23.98 37.81 14.80
CA ASP A 70 -24.81 36.63 14.94
C ASP A 70 -24.47 35.56 13.88
N ILE A 71 -24.20 35.97 12.64
CA ILE A 71 -23.78 35.08 11.55
C ILE A 71 -22.39 34.51 11.82
N LYS A 72 -21.46 35.33 12.33
CA LYS A 72 -20.15 34.84 12.78
C LYS A 72 -20.29 33.81 13.90
N ALA A 73 -21.14 34.07 14.89
CA ALA A 73 -21.38 33.11 15.98
C ALA A 73 -21.99 31.79 15.48
N VAL A 74 -22.93 31.84 14.53
CA VAL A 74 -23.51 30.63 13.90
C VAL A 74 -22.43 29.86 13.12
N LYS A 75 -21.62 30.58 12.32
CA LYS A 75 -20.51 29.96 11.57
C LYS A 75 -19.46 29.30 12.50
N ALA A 76 -19.13 30.00 13.60
CA ALA A 76 -18.21 29.44 14.61
C ALA A 76 -18.80 28.19 15.27
N ALA A 77 -20.09 28.20 15.62
CA ALA A 77 -20.77 27.03 16.18
C ALA A 77 -20.75 25.85 15.20
N ILE A 78 -21.03 26.10 13.91
CA ILE A 78 -20.94 25.10 12.84
C ILE A 78 -19.50 24.55 12.75
N GLY A 79 -18.49 25.42 12.80
CA GLY A 79 -17.08 25.04 12.75
C GLY A 79 -16.61 24.19 13.94
N ASN A 80 -17.33 24.22 15.05
CA ASN A 80 -17.03 23.43 16.26
C ASN A 80 -17.72 22.05 16.29
N ILE A 81 -18.56 21.73 15.29
CA ILE A 81 -19.21 20.43 15.22
C ILE A 81 -18.14 19.35 14.99
N PRO A 82 -18.09 18.31 15.83
CA PRO A 82 -17.15 17.22 15.63
C PRO A 82 -17.52 16.41 14.40
N TYR A 83 -16.52 16.07 13.60
CA TYR A 83 -16.70 15.22 12.42
C TYR A 83 -15.43 14.42 12.14
N TRP A 84 -15.60 13.29 11.47
CA TRP A 84 -14.50 12.52 10.94
C TRP A 84 -13.96 13.19 9.67
N ASP A 85 -12.66 13.34 9.57
CA ASP A 85 -12.01 14.01 8.43
C ASP A 85 -10.96 13.15 7.74
N THR A 86 -10.25 12.35 8.51
CA THR A 86 -9.18 11.50 8.01
C THR A 86 -9.57 10.04 8.12
N TYR A 87 -9.42 9.33 7.02
CA TYR A 87 -9.64 7.89 6.90
C TYR A 87 -8.38 7.24 6.36
N LYS A 88 -7.95 6.18 6.99
CA LYS A 88 -6.69 5.51 6.69
C LYS A 88 -6.91 4.02 6.61
N ILE A 89 -6.29 3.38 5.62
CA ILE A 89 -6.05 1.95 5.63
C ILE A 89 -4.55 1.75 5.62
N SER A 90 -4.03 1.08 6.65
CA SER A 90 -2.59 0.95 6.89
C SER A 90 -2.22 -0.51 7.07
N GLN A 91 -1.36 -0.99 6.19
CA GLN A 91 -0.75 -2.32 6.24
C GLN A 91 0.65 -2.18 6.83
N LEU A 92 0.79 -2.44 8.12
CA LEU A 92 2.06 -2.26 8.84
C LEU A 92 2.80 -3.58 9.07
N SER A 93 2.17 -4.70 8.69
CA SER A 93 2.76 -6.03 8.69
C SER A 93 2.19 -6.86 7.55
N PRO A 94 2.80 -8.00 7.16
CA PRO A 94 2.26 -8.84 6.08
C PRO A 94 0.98 -9.58 6.50
N LEU A 95 0.63 -9.55 7.77
CA LEU A 95 -0.46 -10.34 8.36
C LEU A 95 -1.58 -9.50 8.96
N SER A 96 -1.47 -8.16 8.95
CA SER A 96 -2.51 -7.32 9.51
C SER A 96 -2.55 -5.92 8.90
N TYR A 97 -3.76 -5.46 8.63
CA TYR A 97 -4.05 -4.06 8.35
C TYR A 97 -5.12 -3.53 9.31
N GLU A 98 -5.14 -2.22 9.45
CA GLU A 98 -6.17 -1.51 10.18
C GLU A 98 -6.79 -0.41 9.30
N ILE A 99 -8.09 -0.22 9.45
CA ILE A 99 -8.79 0.97 8.98
C ILE A 99 -9.04 1.86 10.19
N ARG A 100 -8.53 3.08 10.13
CA ARG A 100 -8.70 4.07 11.19
C ARG A 100 -9.38 5.32 10.67
N LYS A 101 -10.16 5.93 11.53
CA LYS A 101 -10.69 7.28 11.28
C LYS A 101 -10.39 8.20 12.44
N SER A 102 -10.13 9.45 12.13
CA SER A 102 -9.83 10.49 13.11
C SER A 102 -10.49 11.80 12.76
N MET A 103 -10.62 12.66 13.77
CA MET A 103 -11.15 13.99 13.59
C MET A 103 -10.07 14.94 13.05
N ALA A 104 -10.48 16.01 12.39
CA ALA A 104 -9.59 17.03 11.83
C ALA A 104 -8.73 17.76 12.88
N LYS A 105 -9.21 17.87 14.11
CA LYS A 105 -8.48 18.54 15.19
C LYS A 105 -7.30 17.70 15.65
N LYS A 106 -6.11 18.32 15.69
CA LYS A 106 -4.93 17.71 16.32
C LYS A 106 -5.22 17.38 17.79
N GLY A 107 -4.75 16.21 18.22
CA GLY A 107 -4.96 15.73 19.60
C GLY A 107 -6.29 15.01 19.83
N CYS A 108 -7.15 14.89 18.82
CA CYS A 108 -8.34 14.06 18.92
C CYS A 108 -7.99 12.58 18.74
N CYS A 109 -8.80 11.71 19.36
CA CYS A 109 -8.62 10.27 19.26
C CYS A 109 -8.80 9.78 17.82
N SER A 110 -8.08 8.73 17.50
CA SER A 110 -8.28 7.90 16.33
C SER A 110 -8.93 6.60 16.75
N ILE A 111 -9.98 6.17 16.06
CA ILE A 111 -10.64 4.91 16.34
C ILE A 111 -10.38 3.91 15.23
N CYS A 112 -10.26 2.64 15.60
CA CYS A 112 -10.24 1.54 14.65
C CYS A 112 -11.67 1.32 14.14
N ALA A 113 -11.87 1.42 12.84
CA ALA A 113 -13.14 1.24 12.15
C ALA A 113 -13.22 -0.13 11.44
N GLY A 114 -12.09 -0.80 11.27
CA GLY A 114 -12.01 -2.12 10.66
C GLY A 114 -10.58 -2.64 10.71
N PHE A 115 -10.44 -3.93 10.51
CA PHE A 115 -9.14 -4.61 10.45
C PHE A 115 -9.26 -5.91 9.66
N GLY A 116 -8.14 -6.44 9.25
CA GLY A 116 -8.05 -7.72 8.56
C GLY A 116 -6.60 -8.12 8.32
N LYS A 117 -6.39 -9.07 7.42
CA LYS A 117 -5.08 -9.68 7.21
C LYS A 117 -4.30 -8.96 6.10
N ARG A 118 -4.84 -8.87 4.89
CA ARG A 118 -4.15 -8.38 3.69
C ARG A 118 -5.08 -7.49 2.89
N ALA A 119 -4.91 -6.19 2.99
CA ALA A 119 -5.76 -5.22 2.30
C ALA A 119 -5.49 -5.21 0.78
N GLN A 120 -6.51 -4.85 0.01
CA GLN A 120 -6.43 -4.88 -1.46
C GLN A 120 -5.76 -3.64 -2.07
N GLY A 121 -5.37 -2.66 -1.25
CA GLY A 121 -4.61 -1.50 -1.70
C GLY A 121 -5.38 -0.55 -2.61
N LEU A 122 -6.68 -0.35 -2.38
CA LEU A 122 -7.50 0.60 -3.09
C LEU A 122 -8.30 1.46 -2.12
N VAL A 123 -8.37 2.75 -2.41
CA VAL A 123 -9.30 3.69 -1.78
C VAL A 123 -10.05 4.48 -2.84
N TYR A 124 -11.25 4.91 -2.47
CA TYR A 124 -12.13 5.70 -3.33
C TYR A 124 -12.73 6.86 -2.54
N ALA A 125 -12.80 8.01 -3.16
CA ALA A 125 -13.48 9.18 -2.67
C ALA A 125 -14.41 9.73 -3.75
N GLY A 126 -15.66 10.01 -3.41
CA GLY A 126 -16.63 10.48 -4.39
C GLY A 126 -17.74 11.33 -3.81
N SER A 127 -18.45 11.97 -4.73
CA SER A 127 -19.66 12.72 -4.47
C SER A 127 -20.67 12.44 -5.58
N ARG A 128 -21.82 13.09 -5.56
CA ARG A 128 -22.79 12.99 -6.66
C ARG A 128 -22.19 13.42 -8.02
N ALA A 129 -21.24 14.35 -8.00
CA ALA A 129 -20.70 14.95 -9.22
C ALA A 129 -19.53 14.19 -9.85
N GLY A 130 -18.97 13.22 -9.16
CA GLY A 130 -17.85 12.43 -9.63
C GLY A 130 -17.08 11.76 -8.51
N GLY A 131 -16.08 10.98 -8.86
CA GLY A 131 -15.25 10.28 -7.91
C GLY A 131 -13.84 9.99 -8.44
N ILE A 132 -12.98 9.61 -7.52
CA ILE A 132 -11.59 9.23 -7.79
C ILE A 132 -11.23 8.00 -6.97
N SER A 133 -10.57 7.03 -7.58
CA SER A 133 -9.91 5.97 -6.86
C SER A 133 -8.40 6.03 -7.02
N VAL A 134 -7.70 5.60 -5.99
CA VAL A 134 -6.26 5.42 -6.00
C VAL A 134 -5.97 3.99 -5.56
N SER A 135 -5.25 3.26 -6.38
CA SER A 135 -4.80 1.90 -6.11
C SER A 135 -3.29 1.84 -6.08
N MET A 136 -2.75 1.04 -5.18
CA MET A 136 -1.31 0.79 -5.05
C MET A 136 -1.05 -0.70 -5.27
N ARG A 137 -0.24 -1.02 -6.29
CA ARG A 137 0.16 -2.39 -6.58
C ARG A 137 1.04 -2.96 -5.47
N ASP A 138 0.86 -4.24 -5.18
CA ASP A 138 1.58 -4.98 -4.14
C ASP A 138 1.47 -4.30 -2.74
N PHE A 139 0.31 -3.71 -2.46
CA PHE A 139 0.09 -2.89 -1.26
C PHE A 139 0.44 -3.61 0.04
N TRP A 140 -0.07 -4.82 0.25
CA TRP A 140 0.19 -5.57 1.47
C TRP A 140 1.57 -6.26 1.43
N GLN A 141 2.07 -6.64 0.24
CA GLN A 141 3.38 -7.25 0.08
C GLN A 141 4.51 -6.26 0.40
N LYS A 142 4.32 -5.00 0.01
CA LYS A 142 5.29 -3.93 0.21
C LYS A 142 5.03 -3.10 1.48
N PHE A 143 4.57 -3.76 2.54
CA PHE A 143 4.42 -3.05 3.81
C PHE A 143 5.77 -2.42 4.26
N PRO A 144 5.78 -1.36 5.08
CA PRO A 144 4.66 -0.65 5.67
C PRO A 144 4.07 0.39 4.72
N SER A 145 2.91 0.12 4.20
CA SER A 145 2.21 1.00 3.26
C SER A 145 0.89 1.50 3.85
N SER A 146 0.41 2.63 3.36
CA SER A 146 -0.94 3.10 3.73
C SER A 146 -1.55 4.00 2.67
N LEU A 147 -2.88 4.05 2.65
CA LEU A 147 -3.66 4.94 1.82
C LEU A 147 -4.56 5.79 2.72
N TRP A 148 -4.44 7.10 2.61
CA TRP A 148 -5.17 8.05 3.43
C TRP A 148 -6.08 8.91 2.59
N ILE A 149 -7.30 9.14 3.07
CA ILE A 149 -8.25 10.10 2.50
C ILE A 149 -8.48 11.19 3.55
N GLU A 150 -8.35 12.44 3.15
CA GLU A 150 -8.50 13.58 4.04
C GLU A 150 -9.25 14.73 3.35
N GLY A 151 -9.87 15.59 4.14
CA GLY A 151 -10.46 16.82 3.66
C GLY A 151 -11.74 16.65 2.83
N MET A 152 -12.49 15.56 2.99
CA MET A 152 -13.72 15.30 2.23
C MET A 152 -14.83 16.34 2.47
N ARG A 153 -14.75 17.11 3.53
CA ARG A 153 -15.70 18.19 3.82
C ARG A 153 -15.26 19.55 3.27
N ASN A 154 -14.01 19.67 2.85
CA ASN A 154 -13.45 20.88 2.28
C ASN A 154 -13.69 20.92 0.76
N ASP A 155 -13.39 22.06 0.13
CA ASP A 155 -13.47 22.20 -1.33
C ASP A 155 -12.40 21.35 -2.05
N ILE A 156 -11.31 21.08 -1.37
CA ILE A 156 -10.24 20.23 -1.86
C ILE A 156 -10.09 19.05 -0.91
N GLY A 157 -10.30 17.86 -1.45
CA GLY A 157 -9.95 16.60 -0.82
C GLY A 157 -8.57 16.11 -1.27
N LYS A 158 -8.00 15.20 -0.54
CA LYS A 158 -6.72 14.58 -0.91
C LYS A 158 -6.70 13.09 -0.59
N ILE A 159 -6.00 12.35 -1.44
CA ILE A 159 -5.63 10.97 -1.19
C ILE A 159 -4.12 10.90 -1.19
N THR A 160 -3.54 10.35 -0.13
CA THR A 160 -2.10 10.13 -0.06
C THR A 160 -1.80 8.64 -0.06
N ALA A 161 -1.07 8.19 -1.07
CA ALA A 161 -0.53 6.84 -1.14
C ALA A 161 0.87 6.84 -0.52
N TRP A 162 0.98 6.30 0.68
CA TRP A 162 2.23 6.19 1.41
C TRP A 162 2.95 4.90 1.04
N ILE A 163 4.04 5.03 0.32
CA ILE A 163 4.95 3.93 -0.03
C ILE A 163 5.66 3.42 1.23
N TRP A 164 6.06 4.35 2.11
CA TRP A 164 6.49 4.06 3.47
C TRP A 164 5.57 4.83 4.41
N SER A 165 4.78 4.10 5.19
CA SER A 165 3.78 4.72 6.06
C SER A 165 4.42 5.54 7.17
N PRO A 166 3.97 6.79 7.41
CA PRO A 166 4.45 7.57 8.54
C PRO A 166 4.02 7.02 9.91
N GLU A 167 3.12 6.04 9.92
CA GLU A 167 2.68 5.34 11.15
C GLU A 167 3.64 4.22 11.54
N SER A 168 4.54 3.81 10.65
CA SER A 168 5.61 2.86 10.94
C SER A 168 6.81 3.54 11.61
N ASN A 169 7.75 2.74 12.05
CA ASN A 169 9.06 3.22 12.45
C ASN A 169 9.78 3.89 11.28
N GLY A 170 10.79 4.70 11.56
CA GLY A 170 11.66 5.26 10.51
C GLY A 170 12.30 4.12 9.71
N CYS A 171 12.40 4.31 8.38
CA CYS A 171 13.14 3.41 7.53
C CYS A 171 14.63 3.57 7.86
N ASP A 172 15.23 2.52 8.37
CA ASP A 172 16.63 2.49 8.81
C ASP A 172 17.35 1.33 8.13
N PHE A 173 18.35 1.64 7.33
CA PHE A 173 19.14 0.63 6.61
C PHE A 173 20.38 0.17 7.38
N ARG A 174 20.66 0.74 8.55
CA ARG A 174 21.86 0.40 9.34
C ARG A 174 21.86 -1.05 9.81
N HIS A 175 20.67 -1.66 9.98
CA HIS A 175 20.56 -3.05 10.39
C HIS A 175 21.13 -4.05 9.36
N TYR A 176 21.35 -3.63 8.13
CA TYR A 176 22.07 -4.44 7.14
C TYR A 176 23.57 -4.52 7.44
N ASP A 177 24.06 -3.70 8.36
CA ASP A 177 25.47 -3.48 8.61
C ASP A 177 25.94 -3.80 10.04
N ASP A 178 25.06 -3.64 11.05
CA ASP A 178 25.55 -3.49 12.42
C ASP A 178 25.76 -4.77 13.22
N GLU A 179 24.99 -5.81 13.06
CA GLU A 179 25.07 -6.93 14.01
C GLU A 179 25.16 -8.33 13.38
N GLY A 180 24.73 -8.49 12.17
CA GLY A 180 24.62 -9.80 11.57
C GLY A 180 25.90 -10.29 10.95
N HIS A 181 26.58 -9.48 10.18
CA HIS A 181 27.84 -9.83 9.55
C HIS A 181 29.07 -9.61 10.43
N ALA A 182 29.03 -8.59 11.29
CA ALA A 182 30.14 -8.28 12.19
C ALA A 182 30.52 -9.45 13.10
N ASN A 183 29.59 -10.33 13.42
CA ASN A 183 29.81 -11.41 14.38
C ASN A 183 30.11 -12.78 13.79
N GLY A 184 30.11 -12.96 12.50
CA GLY A 184 30.21 -14.30 11.94
C GLY A 184 30.75 -14.45 10.53
N THR A 185 30.97 -13.36 9.82
CA THR A 185 31.44 -13.44 8.43
C THR A 185 32.71 -12.63 8.20
N TYR A 186 33.41 -12.96 7.13
CA TYR A 186 34.59 -12.26 6.66
C TYR A 186 34.34 -10.78 6.27
N GLU A 187 33.08 -10.38 6.17
CA GLU A 187 32.65 -9.04 5.81
C GLU A 187 32.49 -8.13 7.03
N GLY A 188 32.62 -8.67 8.22
CA GLY A 188 32.40 -7.99 9.49
C GLY A 188 33.48 -7.01 9.93
N PHE A 189 33.99 -6.22 9.00
CA PHE A 189 34.91 -5.15 9.35
C PHE A 189 34.13 -3.85 9.57
N ASN A 190 34.39 -3.17 10.67
CA ASN A 190 33.81 -1.84 10.99
C ASN A 190 34.05 -0.77 9.91
N GLU A 191 34.86 -1.10 8.92
CA GLU A 191 35.24 -0.21 7.83
C GLU A 191 34.33 -0.38 6.59
N VAL A 192 33.57 -1.48 6.50
CA VAL A 192 32.65 -1.79 5.40
C VAL A 192 31.22 -1.54 5.86
N LYS A 193 30.90 -0.30 6.18
CA LYS A 193 29.52 0.07 6.46
C LYS A 193 28.73 0.18 5.17
N SER A 194 27.61 -0.52 5.09
CA SER A 194 26.73 -0.42 3.94
C SER A 194 26.18 0.99 3.81
N ASP A 195 26.20 1.48 2.61
CA ASP A 195 25.64 2.76 2.23
C ASP A 195 24.30 2.47 1.51
N PRO A 196 23.19 3.12 1.88
CA PRO A 196 21.92 2.96 1.19
C PRO A 196 21.94 3.51 -0.25
N VAL A 197 23.03 4.11 -0.69
CA VAL A 197 23.19 4.59 -2.07
C VAL A 197 23.05 3.43 -3.07
N GLY A 198 22.13 3.61 -4.01
CA GLY A 198 21.83 2.58 -5.01
C GLY A 198 20.67 1.66 -4.67
N ILE A 199 20.14 1.69 -3.45
CA ILE A 199 18.91 0.98 -3.12
C ILE A 199 17.75 1.64 -3.88
N ALA A 200 17.01 0.86 -4.65
CA ALA A 200 15.89 1.31 -5.44
C ALA A 200 14.67 0.42 -5.25
N ASN A 201 13.50 1.03 -5.28
CA ASN A 201 12.24 0.31 -5.29
C ASN A 201 11.26 0.99 -6.24
N THR A 202 10.64 0.22 -7.13
CA THR A 202 9.63 0.71 -8.06
C THR A 202 8.24 0.46 -7.50
N ASN A 203 7.42 1.50 -7.47
CA ASN A 203 6.04 1.41 -7.02
C ASN A 203 5.10 1.89 -8.10
N GLU A 204 4.00 1.17 -8.30
CA GLU A 204 2.99 1.48 -9.28
C GLU A 204 1.72 1.94 -8.58
N LEU A 205 1.22 3.11 -9.01
CA LEU A 205 -0.05 3.67 -8.58
C LEU A 205 -0.98 3.78 -9.78
N SER A 206 -2.24 3.39 -9.61
CA SER A 206 -3.30 3.64 -10.58
C SER A 206 -4.26 4.67 -10.01
N ILE A 207 -4.57 5.68 -10.82
CA ILE A 207 -5.53 6.73 -10.50
C ILE A 207 -6.64 6.66 -11.53
N GLU A 208 -7.87 6.43 -11.09
CA GLU A 208 -9.03 6.39 -11.98
C GLU A 208 -10.06 7.44 -11.58
N LEU A 209 -10.59 8.11 -12.59
CA LEU A 209 -11.61 9.15 -12.44
C LEU A 209 -12.96 8.61 -12.91
N TYR A 210 -14.01 8.96 -12.21
CA TYR A 210 -15.37 8.53 -12.49
C TYR A 210 -16.27 9.75 -12.69
N GLU A 211 -17.02 9.77 -13.78
CA GLU A 211 -17.98 10.83 -14.10
C GLU A 211 -19.17 10.87 -13.12
N SER A 212 -19.51 9.72 -12.53
CA SER A 212 -20.48 9.59 -11.45
C SER A 212 -19.80 9.17 -10.17
N GLY A 213 -20.13 9.80 -9.07
CA GLY A 213 -19.64 9.42 -7.75
C GLY A 213 -20.28 8.17 -7.15
N ILE A 214 -21.29 7.60 -7.81
CA ILE A 214 -21.97 6.39 -7.36
C ILE A 214 -21.35 5.19 -8.09
N VAL A 215 -20.19 4.74 -7.61
CA VAL A 215 -19.47 3.60 -8.16
C VAL A 215 -19.71 2.37 -7.30
N SER A 216 -20.07 1.24 -7.93
CA SER A 216 -20.32 -0.01 -7.21
C SER A 216 -19.03 -0.56 -6.58
N ASP A 217 -19.17 -1.37 -5.56
CA ASP A 217 -18.06 -2.07 -4.95
C ASP A 217 -17.40 -3.05 -5.92
N ASP A 218 -18.23 -3.75 -6.71
CA ASP A 218 -17.74 -4.70 -7.72
C ASP A 218 -16.83 -4.00 -8.74
N THR A 219 -17.22 -2.82 -9.22
CA THR A 219 -16.39 -2.02 -10.14
C THR A 219 -15.04 -1.68 -9.50
N LEU A 220 -15.03 -1.22 -8.26
CA LEU A 220 -13.80 -0.86 -7.56
C LEU A 220 -12.94 -2.09 -7.25
N LEU A 221 -13.54 -3.21 -6.88
CA LEU A 221 -12.83 -4.47 -6.65
C LEU A 221 -12.21 -5.02 -7.94
N GLU A 222 -12.88 -4.87 -9.08
CA GLU A 222 -12.30 -5.24 -10.39
C GLU A 222 -11.11 -4.33 -10.75
N VAL A 223 -11.19 -3.02 -10.46
CA VAL A 223 -10.04 -2.11 -10.60
C VAL A 223 -8.87 -2.59 -9.72
N SER A 224 -9.12 -2.88 -8.46
CA SER A 224 -8.10 -3.41 -7.57
C SER A 224 -7.47 -4.69 -8.11
N LYS A 225 -8.27 -5.67 -8.52
CA LYS A 225 -7.78 -6.93 -9.09
C LYS A 225 -6.88 -6.69 -10.32
N ARG A 226 -7.29 -5.79 -11.21
CA ARG A 226 -6.50 -5.45 -12.42
C ARG A 226 -5.16 -4.83 -12.06
N VAL A 227 -5.11 -3.99 -11.03
CA VAL A 227 -3.86 -3.39 -10.55
C VAL A 227 -2.97 -4.42 -9.85
N GLN A 228 -3.55 -5.28 -9.01
CA GLN A 228 -2.80 -6.32 -8.29
C GLN A 228 -2.33 -7.46 -9.19
N LYS A 229 -3.10 -7.78 -10.23
CA LYS A 229 -2.80 -8.87 -11.17
C LYS A 229 -2.99 -8.38 -12.61
N PRO A 230 -2.06 -7.54 -13.11
CA PRO A 230 -2.12 -7.07 -14.48
C PRO A 230 -1.98 -8.23 -15.47
N ALA A 231 -2.58 -8.09 -16.64
CA ALA A 231 -2.36 -9.03 -17.72
C ALA A 231 -0.90 -9.00 -18.16
N LEU A 232 -0.28 -10.16 -18.21
CA LEU A 232 1.08 -10.33 -18.69
C LEU A 232 1.07 -11.03 -20.04
N PHE A 233 1.82 -10.47 -20.98
CA PHE A 233 2.04 -11.10 -22.28
C PHE A 233 3.37 -11.82 -22.23
N VAL A 234 3.33 -13.13 -22.46
CA VAL A 234 4.51 -13.99 -22.48
C VAL A 234 4.59 -14.74 -23.79
N ALA A 235 5.79 -15.00 -24.27
CA ALA A 235 5.99 -15.84 -25.44
C ALA A 235 5.98 -17.34 -25.05
N THR A 236 5.96 -18.22 -26.04
CA THR A 236 6.06 -19.65 -25.78
C THR A 236 7.50 -20.06 -25.44
N PRO A 237 7.72 -21.14 -24.68
CA PRO A 237 9.05 -21.66 -24.41
C PRO A 237 9.89 -21.88 -25.67
N GLU A 238 9.26 -22.38 -26.75
CA GLU A 238 9.95 -22.64 -28.02
C GLU A 238 10.48 -21.34 -28.64
N TYR A 239 9.70 -20.26 -28.59
CA TYR A 239 10.15 -18.95 -29.08
C TYR A 239 11.34 -18.41 -28.29
N TYR A 240 11.26 -18.45 -26.95
CA TYR A 240 12.39 -18.04 -26.10
C TYR A 240 13.65 -18.85 -26.39
N HIS A 241 13.51 -20.14 -26.61
CA HIS A 241 14.62 -21.02 -26.95
C HIS A 241 15.20 -20.71 -28.33
N GLU A 242 14.36 -20.52 -29.35
CA GLU A 242 14.79 -20.21 -30.72
C GLU A 242 15.59 -18.90 -30.78
N VAL A 243 15.10 -17.84 -30.10
CA VAL A 243 15.77 -16.54 -30.07
C VAL A 243 16.96 -16.51 -29.11
N LYS A 244 17.27 -17.63 -28.43
CA LYS A 244 18.33 -17.75 -27.44
C LYS A 244 18.25 -16.69 -26.33
N ALA A 245 17.05 -16.41 -25.85
CA ALA A 245 16.86 -15.52 -24.73
C ALA A 245 17.68 -15.98 -23.52
N PHE A 246 18.55 -15.13 -23.01
CA PHE A 246 19.52 -15.46 -21.96
C PHE A 246 20.54 -16.57 -22.28
N GLY A 247 20.80 -16.86 -23.57
CA GLY A 247 21.85 -17.78 -24.00
C GLY A 247 21.38 -19.22 -24.26
N GLU A 248 22.25 -20.18 -23.98
CA GLU A 248 22.01 -21.59 -24.27
C GLU A 248 21.34 -22.29 -23.07
N TRP A 249 20.17 -22.87 -23.28
CA TRP A 249 19.43 -23.66 -22.31
C TRP A 249 18.52 -24.65 -23.04
N SER A 250 17.95 -25.63 -22.34
CA SER A 250 17.13 -26.67 -22.94
C SER A 250 15.65 -26.51 -22.59
N LEU A 251 14.79 -26.79 -23.55
CA LEU A 251 13.36 -27.01 -23.30
C LEU A 251 13.15 -28.22 -22.37
N VAL A 252 12.02 -28.25 -21.69
CA VAL A 252 11.60 -29.38 -20.85
C VAL A 252 11.58 -30.67 -21.67
N ARG A 253 12.26 -31.70 -21.21
CA ARG A 253 12.35 -33.02 -21.84
C ARG A 253 12.10 -34.12 -20.84
N ARG A 254 11.12 -35.00 -21.15
CA ARG A 254 10.73 -36.13 -20.32
C ARG A 254 10.76 -37.44 -21.12
N ASP A 255 11.67 -37.53 -22.14
CA ASP A 255 11.77 -38.61 -23.08
C ASP A 255 12.57 -39.80 -22.56
N THR A 256 13.24 -39.67 -21.44
CA THR A 256 13.97 -40.79 -20.75
C THR A 256 13.68 -40.73 -19.25
N PRO A 257 13.80 -41.89 -18.54
CA PRO A 257 13.62 -41.93 -17.08
C PRO A 257 14.53 -40.94 -16.32
N LEU A 258 15.77 -40.78 -16.75
CA LEU A 258 16.72 -39.87 -16.13
C LEU A 258 16.29 -38.38 -16.33
N ARG A 259 15.86 -38.02 -17.55
CA ARG A 259 15.41 -36.68 -17.84
C ARG A 259 14.12 -36.36 -17.09
N THR A 260 13.20 -37.33 -17.05
CA THR A 260 11.96 -37.14 -16.25
C THR A 260 12.30 -36.90 -14.78
N TRP A 261 13.21 -37.68 -14.22
CA TRP A 261 13.64 -37.49 -12.84
C TRP A 261 14.28 -36.13 -12.60
N LEU A 262 15.15 -35.64 -13.50
CA LEU A 262 15.77 -34.32 -13.41
C LEU A 262 14.72 -33.20 -13.48
N GLU A 263 13.76 -33.29 -14.40
CA GLU A 263 12.69 -32.30 -14.51
C GLU A 263 11.78 -32.29 -13.27
N ASP A 264 11.49 -33.47 -12.71
CA ASP A 264 10.71 -33.59 -11.47
C ASP A 264 11.43 -32.97 -10.26
N GLU A 265 12.77 -33.05 -10.20
CA GLU A 265 13.57 -32.37 -9.17
C GLU A 265 13.52 -30.83 -9.33
N LEU A 266 13.60 -30.33 -10.56
CA LEU A 266 13.45 -28.89 -10.84
C LEU A 266 12.05 -28.39 -10.47
N ASP A 267 11.01 -29.14 -10.82
CA ASP A 267 9.64 -28.80 -10.45
C ASP A 267 9.44 -28.76 -8.92
N ARG A 268 10.01 -29.74 -8.22
CA ARG A 268 9.99 -29.76 -6.75
C ARG A 268 10.73 -28.58 -6.13
N ALA A 269 11.86 -28.20 -6.69
CA ALA A 269 12.64 -27.07 -6.22
C ALA A 269 11.86 -25.76 -6.40
N ILE A 270 11.30 -25.51 -7.58
CA ILE A 270 10.52 -24.27 -7.80
C ILE A 270 9.25 -24.21 -6.95
N ASP A 271 8.55 -25.33 -6.82
CA ASP A 271 7.36 -25.44 -5.97
C ASP A 271 7.65 -25.12 -4.51
N PHE A 272 8.81 -25.53 -4.04
CA PHE A 272 9.29 -25.24 -2.70
C PHE A 272 9.50 -23.71 -2.55
N TYR A 273 10.28 -23.09 -3.44
CA TYR A 273 10.55 -21.65 -3.38
C TYR A 273 9.31 -20.78 -3.54
N LEU A 274 8.37 -21.18 -4.38
CA LEU A 274 7.10 -20.42 -4.54
C LEU A 274 6.25 -20.39 -3.27
N LYS A 275 6.38 -21.36 -2.39
CA LYS A 275 5.63 -21.47 -1.14
C LYS A 275 6.30 -20.77 0.05
N GLU A 276 7.63 -20.64 0.02
CA GLU A 276 8.38 -20.09 1.15
C GLU A 276 8.09 -18.61 1.47
N PRO A 277 7.88 -17.69 0.50
CA PRO A 277 7.54 -16.32 0.84
C PRO A 277 6.29 -16.19 1.71
N ASP A 278 5.24 -16.95 1.43
CA ASP A 278 4.03 -16.97 2.25
C ASP A 278 4.25 -17.65 3.61
N LYS A 279 4.98 -18.75 3.63
CA LYS A 279 5.23 -19.54 4.83
C LYS A 279 6.11 -18.77 5.83
N GLN A 280 7.10 -18.05 5.33
CA GLN A 280 8.07 -17.32 6.14
C GLN A 280 7.72 -15.82 6.28
N ASN A 281 6.65 -15.35 5.61
CA ASN A 281 6.28 -13.94 5.53
C ASN A 281 7.41 -13.04 4.99
N TRP A 282 8.09 -13.48 3.95
CA TRP A 282 9.15 -12.72 3.28
C TRP A 282 8.56 -11.61 2.41
N TYR A 283 8.03 -10.60 3.06
CA TYR A 283 7.42 -9.42 2.45
C TYR A 283 7.97 -8.16 3.09
N GLY A 284 7.83 -7.06 2.41
CA GLY A 284 8.26 -5.74 2.83
C GLY A 284 8.77 -4.91 1.67
N LEU A 285 8.73 -3.60 1.80
CA LEU A 285 9.13 -2.68 0.72
C LEU A 285 10.56 -2.94 0.23
N PHE A 286 11.46 -3.30 1.12
CA PHE A 286 12.86 -3.58 0.84
C PHE A 286 13.24 -5.05 1.08
N ASN A 287 12.27 -5.95 1.00
CA ASN A 287 12.55 -7.37 1.04
C ASN A 287 12.85 -7.85 -0.39
N TYR A 288 14.07 -8.27 -0.63
CA TYR A 288 14.54 -8.75 -1.94
C TYR A 288 14.51 -10.27 -2.06
N GLY A 289 13.85 -10.95 -1.13
CA GLY A 289 13.89 -12.39 -1.01
C GLY A 289 15.13 -12.88 -0.29
N ASP A 290 15.23 -14.18 -0.11
CA ASP A 290 16.39 -14.81 0.53
C ASP A 290 16.60 -16.20 -0.02
N VAL A 291 17.82 -16.71 0.18
CA VAL A 291 18.20 -18.08 -0.14
C VAL A 291 18.47 -18.82 1.17
N MET A 292 17.82 -19.95 1.33
CA MET A 292 18.03 -20.79 2.50
C MET A 292 19.39 -21.49 2.42
N HIS A 293 20.23 -21.24 3.41
CA HIS A 293 21.59 -21.74 3.44
C HIS A 293 21.73 -23.08 4.15
N THR A 294 21.23 -23.18 5.37
CA THR A 294 21.49 -24.31 6.24
C THR A 294 20.23 -24.74 6.95
N TYR A 295 19.96 -26.04 6.91
CA TYR A 295 18.88 -26.61 7.72
C TYR A 295 19.40 -26.93 9.13
N ASP A 296 18.79 -26.29 10.15
CA ASP A 296 19.04 -26.62 11.55
C ASP A 296 18.15 -27.79 11.97
N ALA A 297 18.76 -28.97 12.06
CA ALA A 297 18.05 -30.19 12.41
C ALA A 297 17.50 -30.19 13.85
N TYR A 298 18.08 -29.44 14.78
CA TYR A 298 17.61 -29.34 16.15
C TYR A 298 16.35 -28.48 16.28
N ARG A 299 16.30 -27.38 15.49
CA ARG A 299 15.18 -26.46 15.49
C ARG A 299 14.12 -26.81 14.45
N HIS A 300 14.41 -27.78 13.57
CA HIS A 300 13.58 -28.12 12.42
C HIS A 300 13.23 -26.91 11.53
N MET A 301 14.21 -26.06 11.30
CA MET A 301 14.04 -24.85 10.51
C MET A 301 15.25 -24.56 9.63
N TRP A 302 15.00 -23.85 8.54
CA TRP A 302 16.06 -23.32 7.72
C TRP A 302 16.67 -22.08 8.39
N GLN A 303 17.98 -21.98 8.33
CA GLN A 303 18.70 -20.76 8.69
C GLN A 303 18.86 -19.91 7.44
N TYR A 304 18.63 -18.63 7.63
CA TYR A 304 18.82 -17.62 6.62
C TYR A 304 19.95 -16.71 7.04
N ASP A 305 20.74 -16.32 6.08
CA ASP A 305 21.68 -15.24 6.29
C ASP A 305 20.92 -13.91 6.21
N MET A 306 20.18 -13.58 7.26
CA MET A 306 19.50 -12.31 7.44
C MET A 306 18.71 -11.85 6.21
N GLY A 307 17.53 -12.40 6.08
CA GLY A 307 16.61 -12.25 4.94
C GLY A 307 16.46 -10.86 4.32
N GLY A 308 16.27 -10.86 3.02
CA GLY A 308 16.04 -9.64 2.24
C GLY A 308 17.30 -8.94 1.73
N ARG A 309 18.45 -9.57 1.80
CA ARG A 309 19.71 -8.98 1.33
C ARG A 309 19.92 -9.11 -0.16
N ALA A 310 20.16 -7.98 -0.81
CA ALA A 310 20.40 -7.91 -2.24
C ALA A 310 21.70 -8.65 -2.67
N TRP A 311 22.72 -8.70 -1.83
CA TRP A 311 23.99 -9.32 -2.18
C TRP A 311 23.92 -10.82 -2.37
N GLN A 312 23.13 -11.54 -1.58
CA GLN A 312 22.94 -12.98 -1.77
C GLN A 312 22.30 -13.29 -3.12
N ASN A 313 21.32 -12.48 -3.51
CA ASN A 313 20.72 -12.58 -4.83
C ASN A 313 21.71 -12.29 -5.96
N THR A 314 22.76 -11.54 -5.70
CA THR A 314 23.83 -11.25 -6.66
C THR A 314 24.86 -12.38 -6.70
N GLU A 315 25.31 -12.84 -5.55
CA GLU A 315 26.38 -13.86 -5.45
C GLU A 315 25.93 -15.22 -5.95
N LEU A 316 24.77 -15.69 -5.54
CA LEU A 316 24.23 -17.00 -5.92
C LEU A 316 23.46 -17.00 -7.24
N VAL A 317 23.26 -15.83 -7.82
CA VAL A 317 22.58 -15.61 -9.12
C VAL A 317 21.24 -16.34 -9.26
N PRO A 318 20.37 -16.38 -8.23
CA PRO A 318 19.07 -17.08 -8.30
C PRO A 318 18.17 -16.52 -9.38
N THR A 319 18.37 -15.26 -9.78
CA THR A 319 17.63 -14.59 -10.85
C THR A 319 17.71 -15.35 -12.17
N TYR A 320 18.88 -15.88 -12.55
CA TYR A 320 19.02 -16.67 -13.79
C TYR A 320 18.23 -17.97 -13.73
N TRP A 321 18.31 -18.68 -12.62
CA TRP A 321 17.55 -19.90 -12.42
C TRP A 321 16.04 -19.67 -12.48
N LEU A 322 15.56 -18.62 -11.86
CA LEU A 322 14.14 -18.23 -11.90
C LEU A 322 13.71 -17.88 -13.33
N TRP A 323 14.51 -17.12 -14.08
CA TRP A 323 14.22 -16.81 -15.47
C TRP A 323 14.21 -18.02 -16.37
N TYR A 324 15.18 -18.93 -16.23
CA TYR A 324 15.19 -20.18 -16.99
C TYR A 324 13.95 -21.04 -16.68
N THR A 325 13.57 -21.13 -15.42
CA THR A 325 12.37 -21.86 -15.00
C THR A 325 11.11 -21.24 -15.58
N PHE A 326 11.03 -19.91 -15.62
CA PHE A 326 9.91 -19.18 -16.22
C PHE A 326 9.81 -19.38 -17.75
N MET A 327 10.94 -19.42 -18.46
CA MET A 327 10.97 -19.53 -19.93
C MET A 327 10.75 -20.97 -20.42
N ARG A 328 11.02 -21.96 -19.62
CA ARG A 328 10.90 -23.40 -19.96
C ARG A 328 9.50 -23.91 -19.76
#